data_4ea5f9fae7ac0a4dbe4b5f094d2c2ad5
#
_entry.id   4ea5f9fae7ac0a4dbe4b5f094d2c2ad5
#
_cell.length_a   1.000
_cell.length_b   1.000
_cell.length_c   1.000
_cell.angle_alpha   90.00
_cell.angle_beta   90.00
_cell.angle_gamma   90.00
#
_symmetry.space_group_name_H-M   'P 1'
#
loop_
_entity.id
_entity.type
_entity.pdbx_description
1 polymer ?
#
loop_
_entity_poly.entity_id
_entity_poly.type
_entity_poly.pdbx_seq_one_letter_code
_entity_poly.pdbx_strand_id
1 'polypeptide(L)'
;MSASQFTRRSILTLLVSATVATTAFGQAQTQTKPFEPQVGQPGKDVVWVPTSQALVDKMLDLAKVTANDTVYDLGSGDGRTVITAAKRGARAFGIEYNPDMVELSKKNAAAAGVKEDRATFMRADLFETDFSKATVITMFLLPQINLDLRPKILDLKPGTRIVSNTFTMGEWEPDVMETVTEGCTTWCTALHWIVPAKVDGAWKMTPGGDLALTQTFQKLSGTMRNGANTVPITEGKMRGDEITFKAGGTTYTGRVSGNSIKGTTPNGWSATK
;
A
#
# COMPACT_ATOMS: atom_id res chain seq x y z
N MET A 1 -92.38 -53.91 -49.54
CA MET A 1 -91.60 -55.10 -49.53
C MET A 1 -90.30 -54.76 -48.80
N SER A 2 -90.13 -55.33 -47.66
CA SER A 2 -89.08 -55.52 -46.67
C SER A 2 -88.04 -54.41 -46.54
N ALA A 3 -88.16 -53.62 -45.45
CA ALA A 3 -87.07 -52.70 -44.94
C ALA A 3 -86.32 -53.40 -43.82
N SER A 4 -85.03 -53.53 -43.95
CA SER A 4 -84.15 -54.07 -42.93
C SER A 4 -83.60 -52.90 -42.06
N GLN A 5 -83.87 -53.04 -40.76
CA GLN A 5 -83.36 -52.13 -39.73
C GLN A 5 -81.89 -52.48 -39.36
N PHE A 6 -80.95 -51.56 -39.45
CA PHE A 6 -79.60 -51.68 -38.90
C PHE A 6 -79.54 -50.92 -37.59
N THR A 7 -79.38 -51.68 -36.52
CA THR A 7 -79.13 -51.16 -35.17
C THR A 7 -77.71 -50.64 -35.04
N ARG A 8 -77.48 -49.34 -34.76
CA ARG A 8 -76.22 -48.74 -34.42
C ARG A 8 -75.92 -48.99 -32.92
N ARG A 9 -74.85 -49.75 -32.67
CA ARG A 9 -74.26 -49.87 -31.34
C ARG A 9 -73.31 -48.65 -31.12
N SER A 10 -73.64 -47.80 -30.17
CA SER A 10 -72.75 -46.73 -29.71
C SER A 10 -71.68 -47.31 -28.79
N ILE A 11 -70.41 -47.19 -29.18
CA ILE A 11 -69.25 -47.49 -28.34
C ILE A 11 -68.87 -46.19 -27.60
N LEU A 12 -69.06 -46.23 -26.29
CA LEU A 12 -68.68 -45.14 -25.40
C LEU A 12 -67.20 -45.32 -25.08
N THR A 13 -66.32 -44.48 -25.70
CA THR A 13 -64.90 -44.49 -25.42
C THR A 13 -64.64 -43.56 -24.23
N LEU A 14 -64.23 -44.14 -23.07
CA LEU A 14 -63.82 -43.42 -21.89
C LEU A 14 -62.38 -42.89 -22.12
N LEU A 15 -62.21 -41.61 -22.30
CA LEU A 15 -60.91 -40.93 -22.27
C LEU A 15 -60.52 -40.70 -20.79
N VAL A 16 -59.53 -41.45 -20.31
CA VAL A 16 -58.85 -41.19 -19.01
C VAL A 16 -57.81 -40.17 -19.24
N SER A 17 -58.03 -38.90 -18.84
CA SER A 17 -57.04 -37.84 -18.83
C SER A 17 -56.15 -38.02 -17.61
N ALA A 18 -54.90 -38.47 -17.82
CA ALA A 18 -53.88 -38.51 -16.79
C ALA A 18 -53.25 -37.10 -16.66
N THR A 19 -53.63 -36.38 -15.61
CA THR A 19 -52.98 -35.11 -15.21
C THR A 19 -51.64 -35.43 -14.54
N VAL A 20 -50.53 -35.21 -15.28
CA VAL A 20 -49.18 -35.24 -14.71
C VAL A 20 -48.97 -33.94 -13.92
N ALA A 21 -49.05 -34.01 -12.60
CA ALA A 21 -48.66 -32.94 -11.71
C ALA A 21 -47.14 -32.84 -11.69
N THR A 22 -46.56 -31.88 -12.43
CA THR A 22 -45.15 -31.49 -12.33
C THR A 22 -44.97 -30.73 -11.04
N THR A 23 -44.45 -31.40 -9.99
CA THR A 23 -43.92 -30.72 -8.80
C THR A 23 -42.66 -29.98 -9.18
N ALA A 24 -42.77 -28.68 -9.40
CA ALA A 24 -41.60 -27.77 -9.50
C ALA A 24 -40.94 -27.72 -8.11
N PHE A 25 -39.85 -28.45 -7.94
CA PHE A 25 -38.93 -28.21 -6.83
C PHE A 25 -38.30 -26.83 -7.05
N GLY A 26 -38.87 -25.80 -6.42
CA GLY A 26 -38.26 -24.52 -6.29
C GLY A 26 -36.98 -24.70 -5.47
N GLN A 27 -35.80 -24.64 -6.12
CA GLN A 27 -34.53 -24.48 -5.43
C GLN A 27 -34.62 -23.15 -4.72
N ALA A 28 -34.82 -23.17 -3.41
CA ALA A 28 -34.60 -21.99 -2.57
C ALA A 28 -33.15 -21.59 -2.72
N GLN A 29 -32.90 -20.56 -3.53
CA GLN A 29 -31.61 -19.86 -3.52
C GLN A 29 -31.46 -19.27 -2.13
N THR A 30 -30.67 -19.91 -1.27
CA THR A 30 -30.18 -19.29 -0.04
C THR A 30 -29.38 -18.06 -0.46
N GLN A 31 -30.00 -16.88 -0.42
CA GLN A 31 -29.28 -15.62 -0.51
C GLN A 31 -28.39 -15.56 0.71
N THR A 32 -27.11 -15.90 0.53
CA THR A 32 -26.09 -15.65 1.54
C THR A 32 -26.04 -14.15 1.76
N LYS A 33 -26.30 -13.73 3.00
CA LYS A 33 -26.19 -12.31 3.37
C LYS A 33 -24.82 -11.79 2.92
N PRO A 34 -24.74 -10.63 2.28
CA PRO A 34 -23.45 -10.04 1.89
C PRO A 34 -22.51 -9.96 3.10
N PHE A 35 -21.24 -10.26 2.87
CA PHE A 35 -20.22 -10.11 3.91
C PHE A 35 -20.13 -8.64 4.33
N GLU A 36 -20.28 -8.39 5.63
CA GLU A 36 -20.13 -7.08 6.26
C GLU A 36 -19.07 -7.21 7.36
N PRO A 37 -17.90 -6.54 7.23
CA PRO A 37 -16.86 -6.63 8.23
C PRO A 37 -17.27 -5.90 9.50
N GLN A 38 -16.85 -6.44 10.65
CA GLN A 38 -17.07 -5.81 11.95
C GLN A 38 -15.75 -5.23 12.46
N VAL A 39 -15.78 -3.99 12.95
CA VAL A 39 -14.60 -3.36 13.58
C VAL A 39 -14.14 -4.23 14.75
N GLY A 40 -12.84 -4.54 14.78
CA GLY A 40 -12.26 -5.45 15.77
C GLY A 40 -12.35 -6.93 15.41
N GLN A 41 -12.93 -7.30 14.26
CA GLN A 41 -12.91 -8.71 13.82
C GLN A 41 -11.48 -9.23 13.66
N PRO A 42 -11.20 -10.50 14.03
CA PRO A 42 -9.88 -11.08 13.87
C PRO A 42 -9.43 -11.11 12.41
N GLY A 43 -8.18 -10.67 12.15
CA GLY A 43 -7.42 -10.92 10.94
C GLY A 43 -6.38 -12.01 11.18
N LYS A 44 -5.39 -12.14 10.27
CA LYS A 44 -4.29 -13.09 10.45
C LYS A 44 -3.39 -12.68 11.62
N ASP A 45 -2.90 -11.44 11.58
CA ASP A 45 -1.90 -10.93 12.54
C ASP A 45 -2.41 -9.68 13.28
N VAL A 46 -3.47 -9.05 12.79
CA VAL A 46 -4.09 -7.84 13.36
C VAL A 46 -5.61 -7.91 13.24
N VAL A 47 -6.31 -7.26 14.18
CA VAL A 47 -7.76 -7.04 14.05
C VAL A 47 -8.04 -5.99 12.99
N TRP A 48 -9.14 -6.13 12.25
CA TRP A 48 -9.52 -5.12 11.28
C TRP A 48 -10.09 -3.87 11.95
N VAL A 49 -9.47 -2.73 11.67
CA VAL A 49 -9.93 -1.40 12.05
C VAL A 49 -9.79 -0.49 10.82
N PRO A 50 -10.89 0.10 10.32
CA PRO A 50 -10.81 0.96 9.15
C PRO A 50 -10.16 2.31 9.48
N THR A 51 -9.22 2.76 8.66
CA THR A 51 -8.71 4.14 8.70
C THR A 51 -9.82 5.12 8.29
N SER A 52 -10.02 6.22 9.01
CA SER A 52 -10.98 7.25 8.60
C SER A 52 -10.63 7.82 7.23
N GLN A 53 -11.64 8.20 6.44
CA GLN A 53 -11.39 8.74 5.09
C GLN A 53 -10.54 10.02 5.16
N ALA A 54 -10.77 10.89 6.13
CA ALA A 54 -9.98 12.10 6.33
C ALA A 54 -8.50 11.80 6.55
N LEU A 55 -8.17 10.71 7.29
CA LEU A 55 -6.78 10.29 7.48
C LEU A 55 -6.20 9.62 6.24
N VAL A 56 -6.98 8.82 5.51
CA VAL A 56 -6.55 8.27 4.21
C VAL A 56 -6.14 9.39 3.26
N ASP A 57 -6.99 10.43 3.14
CA ASP A 57 -6.68 11.59 2.30
C ASP A 57 -5.40 12.29 2.76
N LYS A 58 -5.24 12.53 4.06
CA LYS A 58 -4.03 13.13 4.65
C LYS A 58 -2.78 12.29 4.39
N MET A 59 -2.83 10.97 4.57
CA MET A 59 -1.72 10.06 4.29
C MET A 59 -1.27 10.14 2.81
N LEU A 60 -2.23 10.14 1.89
CA LEU A 60 -1.93 10.23 0.46
C LEU A 60 -1.45 11.64 0.06
N ASP A 61 -1.88 12.69 0.77
CA ASP A 61 -1.38 14.07 0.58
C ASP A 61 0.06 14.21 1.05
N LEU A 62 0.41 13.68 2.23
CA LEU A 62 1.79 13.65 2.75
C LEU A 62 2.73 12.88 1.82
N ALA A 63 2.27 11.75 1.30
CA ALA A 63 3.00 11.00 0.28
C ALA A 63 3.00 11.68 -1.10
N LYS A 64 2.24 12.76 -1.30
CA LYS A 64 2.11 13.46 -2.59
C LYS A 64 1.79 12.50 -3.73
N VAL A 65 0.80 11.63 -3.51
CA VAL A 65 0.40 10.60 -4.50
C VAL A 65 -0.10 11.25 -5.78
N THR A 66 0.42 10.79 -6.91
CA THR A 66 0.11 11.25 -8.28
C THR A 66 -0.18 10.08 -9.21
N ALA A 67 -0.55 10.38 -10.45
CA ALA A 67 -0.79 9.38 -11.49
C ALA A 67 0.48 8.58 -11.91
N ASN A 68 1.67 9.04 -11.54
CA ASN A 68 2.93 8.36 -11.82
C ASN A 68 3.30 7.33 -10.75
N ASP A 69 2.50 7.22 -9.70
CA ASP A 69 2.81 6.37 -8.56
C ASP A 69 2.25 4.95 -8.69
N THR A 70 3.01 4.04 -8.10
CA THR A 70 2.59 2.68 -7.80
C THR A 70 2.47 2.56 -6.28
N VAL A 71 1.22 2.50 -5.79
CA VAL A 71 0.89 2.45 -4.37
C VAL A 71 0.65 1.00 -3.96
N TYR A 72 1.26 0.56 -2.86
CA TYR A 72 0.93 -0.70 -2.20
C TYR A 72 0.38 -0.42 -0.81
N ASP A 73 -0.82 -0.92 -0.54
CA ASP A 73 -1.47 -0.85 0.78
C ASP A 73 -1.34 -2.21 1.47
N LEU A 74 -0.55 -2.27 2.53
CA LEU A 74 -0.24 -3.49 3.26
C LEU A 74 -1.28 -3.70 4.36
N GLY A 75 -2.11 -4.75 4.22
CA GLY A 75 -3.30 -4.95 5.04
C GLY A 75 -4.46 -4.07 4.56
N SER A 76 -4.85 -4.21 3.29
CA SER A 76 -5.73 -3.23 2.62
C SER A 76 -7.18 -3.21 3.13
N GLY A 77 -7.58 -4.20 3.93
CA GLY A 77 -8.91 -4.27 4.53
C GLY A 77 -10.03 -4.18 3.49
N ASP A 78 -10.91 -3.18 3.62
CA ASP A 78 -12.03 -2.93 2.71
C ASP A 78 -11.64 -2.17 1.41
N GLY A 79 -10.36 -1.90 1.23
CA GLY A 79 -9.79 -1.31 0.02
C GLY A 79 -9.87 0.22 -0.08
N ARG A 80 -10.35 0.92 0.95
CA ARG A 80 -10.59 2.38 0.88
C ARG A 80 -9.35 3.20 0.51
N THR A 81 -8.17 2.86 1.05
CA THR A 81 -6.90 3.54 0.73
C THR A 81 -6.51 3.32 -0.72
N VAL A 82 -6.58 2.07 -1.19
CA VAL A 82 -6.30 1.67 -2.58
C VAL A 82 -7.22 2.39 -3.56
N ILE A 83 -8.53 2.40 -3.28
CA ILE A 83 -9.55 3.07 -4.09
C ILE A 83 -9.28 4.57 -4.16
N THR A 84 -8.93 5.19 -3.02
CA THR A 84 -8.64 6.63 -2.97
C THR A 84 -7.37 6.97 -3.76
N ALA A 85 -6.31 6.15 -3.64
CA ALA A 85 -5.09 6.32 -4.43
C ALA A 85 -5.35 6.17 -5.93
N ALA A 86 -6.16 5.19 -6.33
CA ALA A 86 -6.55 4.98 -7.72
C ALA A 86 -7.37 6.15 -8.29
N LYS A 87 -8.26 6.76 -7.50
CA LYS A 87 -9.00 7.98 -7.88
C LYS A 87 -8.08 9.18 -8.08
N ARG A 88 -6.90 9.23 -7.44
CA ARG A 88 -5.84 10.23 -7.70
C ARG A 88 -5.02 9.92 -8.96
N GLY A 89 -5.36 8.84 -9.68
CA GLY A 89 -4.72 8.42 -10.92
C GLY A 89 -3.59 7.40 -10.75
N ALA A 90 -3.19 7.07 -9.54
CA ALA A 90 -2.14 6.08 -9.27
C ALA A 90 -2.55 4.67 -9.71
N ARG A 91 -1.57 3.78 -9.89
CA ARG A 91 -1.79 2.34 -9.91
C ARG A 91 -1.68 1.84 -8.48
N ALA A 92 -2.75 1.29 -7.93
CA ALA A 92 -2.82 0.94 -6.53
C ALA A 92 -3.10 -0.57 -6.34
N PHE A 93 -2.37 -1.18 -5.42
CA PHE A 93 -2.44 -2.60 -5.09
C PHE A 93 -2.75 -2.76 -3.61
N GLY A 94 -3.78 -3.53 -3.29
CA GLY A 94 -4.12 -3.93 -1.93
C GLY A 94 -3.67 -5.34 -1.65
N ILE A 95 -2.90 -5.52 -0.60
CA ILE A 95 -2.47 -6.83 -0.09
C ILE A 95 -3.34 -7.13 1.12
N GLU A 96 -4.11 -8.21 1.06
CA GLU A 96 -5.01 -8.60 2.13
C GLU A 96 -5.03 -10.13 2.28
N TYR A 97 -4.96 -10.61 3.50
CA TYR A 97 -4.94 -12.05 3.76
C TYR A 97 -6.35 -12.68 3.76
N ASN A 98 -7.35 -11.93 4.24
CA ASN A 98 -8.73 -12.40 4.35
C ASN A 98 -9.42 -12.36 2.97
N PRO A 99 -9.85 -13.52 2.42
CA PRO A 99 -10.49 -13.58 1.09
C PRO A 99 -11.79 -12.79 1.01
N ASP A 100 -12.61 -12.75 2.10
CA ASP A 100 -13.87 -12.01 2.10
C ASP A 100 -13.65 -10.50 2.04
N MET A 101 -12.58 -10.01 2.69
CA MET A 101 -12.15 -8.61 2.61
C MET A 101 -11.65 -8.26 1.20
N VAL A 102 -10.91 -9.17 0.55
CA VAL A 102 -10.49 -8.99 -0.85
C VAL A 102 -11.70 -8.86 -1.79
N GLU A 103 -12.69 -9.74 -1.65
CA GLU A 103 -13.90 -9.66 -2.47
C GLU A 103 -14.74 -8.41 -2.15
N LEU A 104 -14.80 -8.00 -0.88
CA LEU A 104 -15.42 -6.73 -0.49
C LEU A 104 -14.70 -5.54 -1.14
N SER A 105 -13.36 -5.50 -1.10
CA SER A 105 -12.55 -4.44 -1.71
C SER A 105 -12.80 -4.31 -3.21
N LYS A 106 -12.90 -5.43 -3.93
CA LYS A 106 -13.25 -5.46 -5.37
C LYS A 106 -14.63 -4.86 -5.61
N LYS A 107 -15.63 -5.26 -4.80
CA LYS A 107 -16.99 -4.70 -4.88
C LYS A 107 -17.00 -3.19 -4.60
N ASN A 108 -16.27 -2.75 -3.57
CA ASN A 108 -16.16 -1.34 -3.23
C ASN A 108 -15.50 -0.53 -4.36
N ALA A 109 -14.44 -1.06 -4.99
CA ALA A 109 -13.79 -0.42 -6.13
C ALA A 109 -14.74 -0.30 -7.33
N ALA A 110 -15.46 -1.36 -7.67
CA ALA A 110 -16.46 -1.35 -8.74
C ALA A 110 -17.58 -0.34 -8.46
N ALA A 111 -18.12 -0.32 -7.23
CA ALA A 111 -19.15 0.64 -6.81
C ALA A 111 -18.62 2.09 -6.84
N ALA A 112 -17.33 2.30 -6.60
CA ALA A 112 -16.67 3.60 -6.70
C ALA A 112 -16.29 4.02 -8.13
N GLY A 113 -16.59 3.18 -9.15
CA GLY A 113 -16.26 3.42 -10.55
C GLY A 113 -14.76 3.28 -10.87
N VAL A 114 -13.99 2.62 -9.99
CA VAL A 114 -12.55 2.40 -10.18
C VAL A 114 -12.34 1.08 -10.92
N LYS A 115 -11.58 1.14 -12.02
CA LYS A 115 -11.28 -0.04 -12.84
C LYS A 115 -10.23 -0.93 -12.18
N GLU A 116 -10.27 -2.24 -12.47
CA GLU A 116 -9.36 -3.24 -11.90
C GLU A 116 -7.89 -3.00 -12.26
N ASP A 117 -7.61 -2.43 -13.44
CA ASP A 117 -6.26 -2.05 -13.87
C ASP A 117 -5.67 -0.88 -13.06
N ARG A 118 -6.51 -0.14 -12.32
CA ARG A 118 -6.12 0.95 -11.43
C ARG A 118 -6.10 0.56 -9.96
N ALA A 119 -7.02 -0.30 -9.53
CA ALA A 119 -7.09 -0.82 -8.16
C ALA A 119 -7.15 -2.35 -8.20
N THR A 120 -6.04 -3.00 -7.91
CA THR A 120 -5.91 -4.46 -7.88
C THR A 120 -5.83 -4.94 -6.45
N PHE A 121 -6.63 -5.94 -6.08
CA PHE A 121 -6.63 -6.52 -4.74
C PHE A 121 -6.18 -7.98 -4.80
N MET A 122 -5.20 -8.31 -3.97
CA MET A 122 -4.57 -9.63 -3.94
C MET A 122 -4.78 -10.29 -2.57
N ARG A 123 -5.27 -11.54 -2.60
CA ARG A 123 -5.21 -12.39 -1.41
C ARG A 123 -3.78 -12.90 -1.26
N ALA A 124 -3.03 -12.32 -0.32
CA ALA A 124 -1.64 -12.67 -0.12
C ALA A 124 -1.16 -12.36 1.30
N ASP A 125 -0.07 -13.01 1.69
CA ASP A 125 0.69 -12.66 2.88
C ASP A 125 1.59 -11.46 2.56
N LEU A 126 1.48 -10.38 3.36
CA LEU A 126 2.27 -9.16 3.16
C LEU A 126 3.78 -9.39 3.36
N PHE A 127 4.18 -10.38 4.17
CA PHE A 127 5.59 -10.70 4.37
C PHE A 127 6.21 -11.40 3.15
N GLU A 128 5.41 -12.21 2.44
CA GLU A 128 5.84 -12.98 1.27
C GLU A 128 5.67 -12.19 -0.05
N THR A 129 4.85 -11.13 -0.03
CA THR A 129 4.53 -10.37 -1.24
C THR A 129 5.70 -9.51 -1.70
N ASP A 130 6.04 -9.56 -2.98
CA ASP A 130 6.97 -8.63 -3.62
C ASP A 130 6.29 -7.28 -3.90
N PHE A 131 6.69 -6.27 -3.15
CA PHE A 131 6.29 -4.86 -3.38
C PHE A 131 7.48 -3.97 -3.76
N SER A 132 8.54 -4.55 -4.32
CA SER A 132 9.77 -3.82 -4.74
C SER A 132 9.53 -2.74 -5.78
N LYS A 133 8.40 -2.79 -6.50
CA LYS A 133 7.98 -1.79 -7.49
C LYS A 133 7.22 -0.60 -6.87
N ALA A 134 6.99 -0.61 -5.56
CA ALA A 134 6.29 0.47 -4.89
C ALA A 134 7.05 1.80 -5.01
N THR A 135 6.33 2.87 -5.30
CA THR A 135 6.80 4.25 -5.10
C THR A 135 6.20 4.85 -3.83
N VAL A 136 5.09 4.25 -3.36
CA VAL A 136 4.42 4.58 -2.11
C VAL A 136 3.96 3.29 -1.43
N ILE A 137 4.19 3.19 -0.13
CA ILE A 137 3.61 2.18 0.77
C ILE A 137 2.66 2.88 1.73
N THR A 138 1.47 2.31 1.89
CA THR A 138 0.51 2.70 2.92
C THR A 138 0.28 1.52 3.87
N MET A 139 0.07 1.79 5.16
CA MET A 139 -0.17 0.74 6.14
C MET A 139 -0.89 1.26 7.39
N PHE A 140 -1.68 0.37 7.99
CA PHE A 140 -2.22 0.53 9.33
C PHE A 140 -2.07 -0.82 10.06
N LEU A 141 -0.86 -1.06 10.54
CA LEU A 141 -0.44 -2.34 11.12
C LEU A 141 0.10 -2.12 12.54
N LEU A 142 0.15 -3.19 13.33
CA LEU A 142 0.71 -3.11 14.68
C LEU A 142 2.22 -2.79 14.67
N PRO A 143 2.76 -2.18 15.74
CA PRO A 143 4.18 -1.78 15.81
C PRO A 143 5.14 -2.93 15.49
N GLN A 144 4.88 -4.14 15.98
CA GLN A 144 5.75 -5.27 15.73
C GLN A 144 5.79 -5.66 14.25
N ILE A 145 4.64 -5.64 13.56
CA ILE A 145 4.57 -5.92 12.13
C ILE A 145 5.34 -4.88 11.32
N ASN A 146 5.24 -3.60 11.72
CA ASN A 146 6.02 -2.53 11.11
C ASN A 146 7.54 -2.77 11.27
N LEU A 147 7.97 -3.24 12.45
CA LEU A 147 9.37 -3.58 12.71
C LEU A 147 9.84 -4.77 11.86
N ASP A 148 9.01 -5.79 11.71
CA ASP A 148 9.32 -6.97 10.92
C ASP A 148 9.39 -6.66 9.40
N LEU A 149 8.59 -5.72 8.93
CA LEU A 149 8.60 -5.22 7.54
C LEU A 149 9.72 -4.20 7.27
N ARG A 150 10.19 -3.49 8.29
CA ARG A 150 11.17 -2.40 8.16
C ARG A 150 12.41 -2.76 7.34
N PRO A 151 13.07 -3.92 7.52
CA PRO A 151 14.22 -4.29 6.69
C PRO A 151 13.88 -4.34 5.20
N LYS A 152 12.75 -4.98 4.85
CA LYS A 152 12.27 -5.08 3.46
C LYS A 152 11.89 -3.72 2.88
N ILE A 153 11.31 -2.83 3.69
CA ILE A 153 10.98 -1.45 3.30
C ILE A 153 12.26 -0.62 3.06
N LEU A 154 13.28 -0.75 3.91
CA LEU A 154 14.57 -0.06 3.77
C LEU A 154 15.39 -0.53 2.54
N ASP A 155 15.04 -1.67 1.94
CA ASP A 155 15.64 -2.16 0.71
C ASP A 155 14.92 -1.67 -0.56
N LEU A 156 13.81 -0.95 -0.42
CA LEU A 156 13.14 -0.32 -1.55
C LEU A 156 14.01 0.79 -2.16
N LYS A 157 13.63 1.19 -3.38
CA LYS A 157 14.33 2.27 -4.07
C LYS A 157 14.36 3.55 -3.22
N PRO A 158 15.53 4.20 -3.08
CA PRO A 158 15.62 5.50 -2.42
C PRO A 158 14.59 6.49 -2.98
N GLY A 159 13.89 7.20 -2.10
CA GLY A 159 12.80 8.09 -2.47
C GLY A 159 11.42 7.44 -2.44
N THR A 160 11.29 6.12 -2.22
CA THR A 160 10.00 5.49 -1.93
C THR A 160 9.43 6.10 -0.64
N ARG A 161 8.18 6.50 -0.68
CA ARG A 161 7.46 7.18 0.41
C ARG A 161 6.60 6.20 1.17
N ILE A 162 6.70 6.22 2.48
CA ILE A 162 5.96 5.34 3.38
C ILE A 162 5.03 6.20 4.21
N VAL A 163 3.77 5.84 4.29
CA VAL A 163 2.82 6.47 5.22
C VAL A 163 2.15 5.41 6.08
N SER A 164 2.16 5.63 7.39
CA SER A 164 1.53 4.75 8.37
C SER A 164 0.49 5.52 9.17
N ASN A 165 -0.64 4.88 9.43
CA ASN A 165 -1.59 5.35 10.40
C ASN A 165 -1.05 5.04 11.81
N THR A 166 -0.74 6.08 12.59
CA THR A 166 -0.42 6.12 14.02
C THR A 166 0.80 5.31 14.48
N PHE A 167 1.04 4.11 13.95
CA PHE A 167 2.09 3.22 14.45
C PHE A 167 3.43 3.45 13.77
N THR A 168 4.48 3.55 14.58
CA THR A 168 5.86 3.86 14.18
C THR A 168 6.62 2.63 13.67
N MET A 169 7.83 2.86 13.19
CA MET A 169 8.81 1.84 12.80
C MET A 169 10.01 1.79 13.78
N GLY A 170 9.70 1.88 15.10
CA GLY A 170 10.72 1.88 16.15
C GLY A 170 11.63 3.11 16.06
N GLU A 171 12.94 2.89 16.07
CA GLU A 171 13.96 3.93 16.07
C GLU A 171 14.06 4.69 14.72
N TRP A 172 13.45 4.18 13.67
CA TRP A 172 13.33 4.93 12.43
C TRP A 172 12.24 5.99 12.59
N GLU A 173 12.64 7.17 13.05
CA GLU A 173 11.75 8.31 13.27
C GLU A 173 11.12 8.78 11.95
N PRO A 174 9.83 9.19 11.93
CA PRO A 174 9.21 9.73 10.74
C PRO A 174 9.82 11.07 10.33
N ASP A 175 9.88 11.35 9.03
CA ASP A 175 10.28 12.65 8.49
C ASP A 175 9.20 13.72 8.74
N VAL A 176 7.93 13.31 8.75
CA VAL A 176 6.76 14.18 9.02
C VAL A 176 5.73 13.42 9.83
N MET A 177 5.08 14.11 10.75
CA MET A 177 3.94 13.61 11.53
C MET A 177 2.85 14.69 11.55
N GLU A 178 1.64 14.31 11.13
CA GLU A 178 0.47 15.20 11.15
C GLU A 178 -0.75 14.49 11.72
N THR A 179 -1.50 15.19 12.55
CA THR A 179 -2.74 14.69 13.15
C THR A 179 -3.95 15.36 12.51
N VAL A 180 -4.93 14.56 12.11
CA VAL A 180 -6.22 15.02 11.61
C VAL A 180 -7.15 15.23 12.77
N THR A 181 -7.76 16.42 12.86
CA THR A 181 -8.67 16.81 13.95
C THR A 181 -10.14 16.72 13.55
N GLU A 182 -10.46 16.76 12.24
CA GLU A 182 -11.81 16.70 11.72
C GLU A 182 -12.04 15.40 10.93
N GLY A 183 -13.20 14.78 11.13
CA GLY A 183 -13.55 13.54 10.42
C GLY A 183 -12.75 12.29 10.86
N CYS A 184 -12.08 12.39 12.01
CA CYS A 184 -11.33 11.28 12.62
C CYS A 184 -11.46 11.36 14.15
N THR A 185 -11.74 10.23 14.81
CA THR A 185 -11.96 10.17 16.27
C THR A 185 -10.89 9.34 16.98
N THR A 186 -10.35 8.32 16.34
CA THR A 186 -9.32 7.44 16.88
C THR A 186 -8.31 7.08 15.79
N TRP A 187 -7.03 6.92 16.15
CA TRP A 187 -5.97 6.58 15.20
C TRP A 187 -5.88 7.62 14.08
N CYS A 188 -5.66 8.90 14.45
CA CYS A 188 -5.79 10.05 13.57
C CYS A 188 -4.46 10.68 13.15
N THR A 189 -3.34 10.01 13.40
CA THR A 189 -2.00 10.55 13.11
C THR A 189 -1.40 9.86 11.87
N ALA A 190 -1.09 10.65 10.85
CA ALA A 190 -0.33 10.20 9.70
C ALA A 190 1.17 10.37 9.94
N LEU A 191 1.93 9.31 9.80
CA LEU A 191 3.37 9.27 9.90
C LEU A 191 3.96 9.04 8.51
N HIS A 192 4.98 9.80 8.13
CA HIS A 192 5.57 9.72 6.79
C HIS A 192 7.08 9.56 6.85
N TRP A 193 7.62 8.63 6.08
CA TRP A 193 9.06 8.38 5.87
C TRP A 193 9.40 8.39 4.40
N ILE A 194 10.66 8.67 4.09
CA ILE A 194 11.23 8.52 2.75
C ILE A 194 12.41 7.57 2.85
N VAL A 195 12.39 6.49 2.08
CA VAL A 195 13.47 5.50 2.07
C VAL A 195 14.77 6.19 1.68
N PRO A 196 15.82 6.19 2.54
CA PRO A 196 17.07 6.86 2.26
C PRO A 196 17.99 6.01 1.37
N ALA A 197 18.80 6.64 0.54
CA ALA A 197 19.93 5.96 -0.09
C ALA A 197 20.94 5.51 0.97
N LYS A 198 21.62 4.39 0.72
CA LYS A 198 22.63 3.81 1.61
C LYS A 198 23.98 4.42 1.31
N VAL A 199 24.49 5.23 2.25
CA VAL A 199 25.75 6.01 2.09
C VAL A 199 26.80 5.68 3.16
N ASP A 200 26.51 4.78 4.08
CA ASP A 200 27.47 4.38 5.13
C ASP A 200 28.82 3.96 4.57
N GLY A 201 29.91 4.37 5.21
CA GLY A 201 31.29 3.99 4.85
C GLY A 201 32.14 5.13 4.31
N ALA A 202 33.28 4.77 3.68
CA ALA A 202 34.27 5.70 3.20
C ALA A 202 34.04 6.10 1.73
N TRP A 203 34.22 7.39 1.45
CA TRP A 203 34.08 7.99 0.12
C TRP A 203 35.29 8.85 -0.21
N LYS A 204 35.74 8.80 -1.47
CA LYS A 204 36.78 9.69 -2.01
C LYS A 204 36.12 10.92 -2.62
N MET A 205 36.51 12.10 -2.16
CA MET A 205 35.96 13.36 -2.66
C MET A 205 36.83 13.95 -3.81
N THR A 206 36.13 14.62 -4.71
CA THR A 206 36.75 15.49 -5.73
C THR A 206 36.32 16.94 -5.44
N PRO A 207 37.22 17.91 -5.44
CA PRO A 207 38.61 17.90 -5.96
C PRO A 207 39.67 17.32 -5.02
N GLY A 208 39.31 16.67 -3.93
CA GLY A 208 40.23 16.00 -3.03
C GLY A 208 39.67 15.88 -1.63
N GLY A 209 40.17 14.90 -0.87
CA GLY A 209 39.73 14.62 0.50
C GLY A 209 39.01 13.32 0.64
N ASP A 210 38.63 13.02 1.86
CA ASP A 210 37.87 11.80 2.23
C ASP A 210 36.64 12.20 3.03
N LEU A 211 35.56 11.46 2.79
CA LEU A 211 34.31 11.58 3.53
C LEU A 211 34.02 10.21 4.16
N ALA A 212 34.03 10.13 5.48
CA ALA A 212 33.66 8.94 6.22
C ALA A 212 32.28 9.17 6.84
N LEU A 213 31.30 8.38 6.41
CA LEU A 213 29.91 8.49 6.82
C LEU A 213 29.52 7.29 7.70
N THR A 214 28.81 7.57 8.78
CA THR A 214 28.04 6.61 9.56
C THR A 214 26.58 6.95 9.41
N GLN A 215 25.77 5.98 8.97
CA GLN A 215 24.36 6.17 8.68
C GLN A 215 23.49 5.37 9.65
N THR A 216 22.52 6.06 10.27
CA THR A 216 21.42 5.45 11.02
C THR A 216 20.11 5.93 10.41
N PHE A 217 19.49 5.09 9.60
CA PHE A 217 18.33 5.43 8.78
C PHE A 217 18.58 6.68 7.91
N GLN A 218 17.82 7.77 8.12
CA GLN A 218 18.04 9.04 7.40
C GLN A 218 19.08 9.95 8.06
N LYS A 219 19.58 9.64 9.25
CA LYS A 219 20.54 10.47 9.99
C LYS A 219 21.97 10.07 9.62
N LEU A 220 22.82 11.10 9.45
CA LEU A 220 24.24 10.91 9.11
C LEU A 220 25.12 11.57 10.15
N SER A 221 26.22 10.92 10.48
CA SER A 221 27.35 11.43 11.21
C SER A 221 28.65 11.03 10.52
N GLY A 222 29.78 11.47 11.02
CA GLY A 222 31.08 11.10 10.47
C GLY A 222 32.05 12.25 10.40
N THR A 223 33.00 12.14 9.48
CA THR A 223 34.05 13.16 9.30
C THR A 223 34.34 13.44 7.82
N MET A 224 34.72 14.67 7.54
CA MET A 224 35.30 15.07 6.26
C MET A 224 36.75 15.49 6.46
N ARG A 225 37.65 14.90 5.67
CA ARG A 225 39.10 15.25 5.67
C ARG A 225 39.43 15.95 4.36
N ASN A 226 40.11 17.10 4.49
CA ASN A 226 40.69 17.84 3.37
C ASN A 226 42.15 18.14 3.69
N GLY A 227 43.08 17.46 3.01
CA GLY A 227 44.50 17.48 3.34
C GLY A 227 44.76 16.98 4.77
N ALA A 228 45.44 17.78 5.58
CA ALA A 228 45.71 17.46 7.00
C ALA A 228 44.53 17.78 7.94
N ASN A 229 43.52 18.52 7.50
CA ASN A 229 42.39 18.95 8.33
C ASN A 229 41.25 17.92 8.28
N THR A 230 40.82 17.50 9.46
CA THR A 230 39.62 16.63 9.62
C THR A 230 38.59 17.39 10.45
N VAL A 231 37.39 17.48 9.94
CA VAL A 231 36.26 18.15 10.60
C VAL A 231 35.10 17.19 10.77
N PRO A 232 34.35 17.31 11.86
CA PRO A 232 33.16 16.49 12.05
C PRO A 232 32.04 16.91 11.10
N ILE A 233 31.21 15.94 10.72
CA ILE A 233 29.94 16.17 10.03
C ILE A 233 28.87 16.46 11.08
N THR A 234 28.10 17.50 10.84
CA THR A 234 26.93 17.87 11.65
C THR A 234 25.72 18.09 10.76
N GLU A 235 24.51 17.98 11.35
CA GLU A 235 23.23 18.13 10.64
C GLU A 235 23.12 17.21 9.40
N GLY A 236 23.76 16.04 9.46
CA GLY A 236 23.79 15.09 8.35
C GLY A 236 22.44 14.38 8.20
N LYS A 237 21.87 14.44 6.99
CA LYS A 237 20.56 13.84 6.68
C LYS A 237 20.48 13.34 5.25
N MET A 238 19.79 12.21 5.09
CA MET A 238 19.32 11.70 3.81
C MET A 238 17.83 12.01 3.64
N ARG A 239 17.41 12.36 2.43
CA ARG A 239 16.01 12.41 2.02
C ARG A 239 15.87 11.75 0.65
N GLY A 240 15.53 10.47 0.65
CA GLY A 240 15.62 9.68 -0.57
C GLY A 240 17.07 9.59 -1.07
N ASP A 241 17.32 10.04 -2.27
CA ASP A 241 18.66 10.13 -2.88
C ASP A 241 19.42 11.43 -2.55
N GLU A 242 18.75 12.38 -1.89
CA GLU A 242 19.38 13.66 -1.52
C GLU A 242 20.14 13.53 -0.20
N ILE A 243 21.45 13.88 -0.22
CA ILE A 243 22.31 13.98 0.95
C ILE A 243 22.52 15.46 1.31
N THR A 244 22.42 15.78 2.60
CA THR A 244 22.76 17.10 3.14
C THR A 244 23.56 16.92 4.41
N PHE A 245 24.64 17.70 4.58
CA PHE A 245 25.42 17.76 5.83
C PHE A 245 26.19 19.06 5.93
N LYS A 246 26.63 19.39 7.14
CA LYS A 246 27.61 20.52 7.38
C LYS A 246 28.96 19.95 7.76
N ALA A 247 30.04 20.58 7.23
CA ALA A 247 31.41 20.30 7.59
C ALA A 247 32.24 21.57 7.49
N GLY A 248 33.01 21.91 8.54
CA GLY A 248 33.84 23.10 8.58
C GLY A 248 33.09 24.42 8.32
N GLY A 249 31.84 24.52 8.78
CA GLY A 249 30.96 25.68 8.56
C GLY A 249 30.28 25.76 7.19
N THR A 250 30.62 24.87 6.25
CA THR A 250 30.02 24.80 4.91
C THR A 250 28.90 23.75 4.87
N THR A 251 27.78 24.09 4.23
CA THR A 251 26.70 23.14 3.93
C THR A 251 26.98 22.47 2.60
N TYR A 252 26.96 21.14 2.62
CA TYR A 252 27.10 20.27 1.44
C TYR A 252 25.74 19.64 1.13
N THR A 253 25.33 19.72 -0.14
CA THR A 253 24.18 19.00 -0.67
C THR A 253 24.58 18.26 -1.93
N GLY A 254 23.94 17.11 -2.18
CA GLY A 254 24.23 16.31 -3.37
C GLY A 254 23.17 15.25 -3.60
N ARG A 255 23.31 14.52 -4.71
CA ARG A 255 22.48 13.37 -5.03
C ARG A 255 23.31 12.11 -5.14
N VAL A 256 22.79 11.06 -4.52
CA VAL A 256 23.41 9.74 -4.46
C VAL A 256 22.87 8.87 -5.59
N SER A 257 23.77 8.21 -6.31
CA SER A 257 23.44 7.21 -7.32
C SER A 257 24.43 6.04 -7.21
N GLY A 258 24.00 4.94 -6.60
CA GLY A 258 24.87 3.80 -6.31
C GLY A 258 26.10 4.24 -5.51
N ASN A 259 27.29 4.01 -6.06
CA ASN A 259 28.57 4.33 -5.44
C ASN A 259 29.09 5.75 -5.78
N SER A 260 28.21 6.65 -6.21
CA SER A 260 28.59 8.03 -6.52
C SER A 260 27.67 9.05 -5.85
N ILE A 261 28.24 10.18 -5.46
CA ILE A 261 27.51 11.36 -4.99
C ILE A 261 27.91 12.51 -5.91
N LYS A 262 26.93 13.14 -6.54
CA LYS A 262 27.09 14.36 -7.31
C LYS A 262 26.66 15.55 -6.46
N GLY A 263 27.61 16.38 -6.08
CA GLY A 263 27.37 17.58 -5.30
C GLY A 263 26.57 18.63 -6.08
N THR A 264 25.71 19.34 -5.36
CA THR A 264 24.92 20.45 -5.87
C THR A 264 25.28 21.76 -5.18
N THR A 265 25.71 21.72 -3.91
CA THR A 265 26.20 22.86 -3.12
C THR A 265 27.30 22.37 -2.18
N PRO A 266 28.45 23.09 -2.09
CA PRO A 266 28.94 24.04 -3.09
C PRO A 266 29.17 23.36 -4.44
N ASN A 267 29.20 24.14 -5.52
CA ASN A 267 29.43 23.58 -6.85
C ASN A 267 30.79 22.88 -6.96
N GLY A 268 30.86 21.83 -7.76
CA GLY A 268 32.09 21.16 -8.15
C GLY A 268 32.60 20.07 -7.21
N TRP A 269 31.88 19.75 -6.11
CA TRP A 269 32.22 18.57 -5.33
C TRP A 269 31.53 17.31 -5.83
N SER A 270 32.16 16.20 -5.65
CA SER A 270 31.59 14.87 -5.83
C SER A 270 32.26 13.87 -4.90
N ALA A 271 31.71 12.70 -4.74
CA ALA A 271 32.36 11.63 -4.01
C ALA A 271 32.05 10.26 -4.64
N THR A 272 32.99 9.33 -4.51
CA THR A 272 32.86 7.95 -5.00
C THR A 272 33.32 6.96 -3.94
N LYS A 273 32.68 5.78 -3.90
CA LYS A 273 33.15 4.60 -3.14
C LYS A 273 34.12 3.79 -3.95
#